data_858331c6a169b806fa20568ece8ceae3
#
_entry.id   858331c6a169b806fa20568ece8ceae3
#
_cell.length_a   1.000
_cell.length_b   1.000
_cell.length_c   1.000
_cell.angle_alpha   90.00
_cell.angle_beta   90.00
_cell.angle_gamma   90.00
#
_symmetry.space_group_name_H-M   'P 1'
#
loop_
_entity.id
_entity.type
_entity.pdbx_description
1 polymer ?
#
loop_
_entity_poly.entity_id
_entity_poly.type
_entity_poly.pdbx_seq_one_letter_code
_entity_poly.pdbx_strand_id
1 'polypeptide(L)'
;MALEWAGSPSRLLSGIVNGRSQAACVQAVDEQTHQRRVCGNQSLTPALSLTIFQAMNAYIGRVVDLLEPNNNHFDNVSLEEARQRVLSGSPETVRAIEGSFALLACQGQMVRMARSMDRPMRYFLAKREDGPTLIVADRIDSLYAWLKSEGLEGQFHPSYTRMVPAHHVVELHLIGCPDPAPQYTRFFTPVRNRFSTDLDEIGRAYIGALADELAKWLRHVPEREPVGVCFSGGIDSGAVFLATYHVMGKLGLNLSRLKAFTLSLGDGPDLRQAREFLDRLGLGLFLEPIEAELSSLDAVETVRVVEDYKPLDVEAASMVLALGRGIRARYPQWKYLLDGDGGDENLKDYPIEENPELTIRSVVNNLMLYQEGWGVGKFKHSLTYSGGLSRSYTRTYAATRHHGFDGFSPFTRPGVIEVAEGIPFTELTGMSVPKLYALKGEVVARGIKALTGLDMPVFPKRRFQHGATRVEQLRRQMPDREAELRNEFLAMYS
;
A
#
# COMPACT_ATOMS: atom_id res chain seq x y z
N MET A 1 -33.52 -24.92 34.39
CA MET A 1 -32.42 -25.29 35.32
C MET A 1 -31.39 -24.18 35.17
N ALA A 2 -31.41 -23.32 36.14
CA ALA A 2 -30.48 -22.21 36.31
C ALA A 2 -29.25 -22.70 37.06
N LEU A 3 -28.06 -22.20 36.69
CA LEU A 3 -26.93 -22.20 37.60
C LEU A 3 -26.16 -20.87 37.37
N GLU A 4 -26.35 -20.02 38.36
CA GLU A 4 -25.55 -18.85 38.69
C GLU A 4 -24.12 -19.25 39.01
N TRP A 5 -23.16 -18.42 38.63
CA TRP A 5 -21.88 -18.30 39.34
C TRP A 5 -21.52 -16.85 39.53
N ALA A 6 -21.59 -16.44 40.80
CA ALA A 6 -21.05 -15.22 41.36
C ALA A 6 -19.66 -15.50 41.96
N GLY A 7 -18.82 -14.48 42.04
CA GLY A 7 -17.72 -14.45 42.99
C GLY A 7 -16.43 -13.81 42.52
N SER A 8 -16.30 -12.50 42.70
CA SER A 8 -15.01 -11.85 43.00
C SER A 8 -14.56 -12.15 44.44
N PRO A 9 -13.27 -12.13 44.77
CA PRO A 9 -12.77 -10.88 45.35
C PRO A 9 -11.30 -10.50 45.04
N SER A 10 -11.10 -9.22 45.14
CA SER A 10 -9.87 -8.44 45.30
C SER A 10 -8.91 -8.95 46.39
N ARG A 11 -7.59 -8.86 46.13
CA ARG A 11 -6.59 -8.50 47.16
C ARG A 11 -5.48 -7.65 46.60
N LEU A 12 -5.33 -6.50 47.23
CA LEU A 12 -4.20 -5.59 47.23
C LEU A 12 -2.92 -6.28 47.74
N LEU A 13 -1.78 -5.93 47.14
CA LEU A 13 -0.52 -5.82 47.88
C LEU A 13 0.27 -4.64 47.28
N SER A 14 0.47 -3.69 48.16
CA SER A 14 1.32 -2.53 48.08
C SER A 14 2.80 -2.92 48.16
N GLY A 15 3.63 -2.32 47.33
CA GLY A 15 5.08 -2.35 47.44
C GLY A 15 5.66 -1.06 46.91
N ILE A 16 5.91 -0.14 47.82
CA ILE A 16 6.62 1.14 47.60
C ILE A 16 8.11 0.83 47.40
N VAL A 17 8.73 1.29 46.29
CA VAL A 17 10.14 1.64 46.33
C VAL A 17 10.32 2.95 45.56
N ASN A 18 10.66 3.97 46.31
CA ASN A 18 11.14 5.27 45.86
C ASN A 18 12.54 5.16 45.21
N GLY A 19 12.72 5.79 44.08
CA GLY A 19 14.04 6.01 43.48
C GLY A 19 13.98 7.22 42.56
N ARG A 20 14.01 8.41 43.15
CA ARG A 20 14.22 9.67 42.45
C ARG A 20 15.68 9.75 41.98
N SER A 21 15.94 9.89 40.72
CA SER A 21 17.12 10.61 40.24
C SER A 21 16.64 11.71 39.30
N GLN A 22 16.65 12.93 39.83
CA GLN A 22 16.55 14.17 39.08
C GLN A 22 17.90 14.42 38.44
N ALA A 23 17.98 14.36 37.13
CA ALA A 23 19.05 15.00 36.40
C ALA A 23 18.61 16.44 36.12
N ALA A 24 19.30 17.36 36.77
CA ALA A 24 19.12 18.79 36.61
C ALA A 24 19.56 19.23 35.21
N CYS A 25 18.65 19.86 34.49
CA CYS A 25 18.93 20.58 33.26
C CYS A 25 19.49 21.97 33.66
N VAL A 26 20.76 22.20 33.43
CA VAL A 26 21.38 23.50 33.62
C VAL A 26 21.02 24.36 32.41
N GLN A 27 20.28 25.44 32.64
CA GLN A 27 20.07 26.52 31.68
C GLN A 27 21.34 27.38 31.61
N ALA A 28 21.97 27.44 30.46
CA ALA A 28 22.90 28.51 30.11
C ALA A 28 22.23 29.38 29.03
N VAL A 29 21.95 30.59 29.41
CA VAL A 29 21.52 31.66 28.50
C VAL A 29 22.77 32.33 28.02
N ASP A 30 22.99 32.42 26.71
CA ASP A 30 23.92 33.41 26.16
C ASP A 30 23.34 34.05 24.90
N GLU A 31 23.34 35.38 24.91
CA GLU A 31 22.78 36.26 23.88
C GLU A 31 23.84 36.64 22.82
N GLN A 32 23.33 36.88 21.61
CA GLN A 32 23.92 37.66 20.53
C GLN A 32 24.90 36.97 19.56
N THR A 33 24.41 36.76 18.34
CA THR A 33 24.91 37.52 17.16
C THR A 33 24.13 37.17 15.87
N HIS A 34 23.63 38.21 15.22
CA HIS A 34 23.04 38.18 13.87
C HIS A 34 24.13 38.03 12.80
N GLN A 35 24.02 37.01 11.96
CA GLN A 35 24.54 37.10 10.58
C GLN A 35 23.68 36.30 9.58
N ARG A 36 23.15 37.00 8.59
CA ARG A 36 22.49 36.43 7.41
C ARG A 36 23.51 35.77 6.49
N ARG A 37 23.24 34.54 6.06
CA ARG A 37 23.91 33.93 4.90
C ARG A 37 22.91 33.57 3.83
N VAL A 38 23.23 33.99 2.61
CA VAL A 38 22.53 33.81 1.36
C VAL A 38 22.76 32.38 0.86
N CYS A 39 21.71 31.69 0.42
CA CYS A 39 21.82 30.41 -0.26
C CYS A 39 22.42 30.59 -1.65
N GLY A 40 23.59 30.00 -1.89
CA GLY A 40 24.17 29.86 -3.22
C GLY A 40 23.84 28.52 -3.85
N ASN A 41 23.29 28.58 -5.05
CA ASN A 41 23.07 27.41 -5.91
C ASN A 41 24.39 26.84 -6.40
N GLN A 42 24.67 25.58 -6.13
CA GLN A 42 25.68 24.82 -6.88
C GLN A 42 25.04 23.51 -7.37
N SER A 43 25.10 23.32 -8.67
CA SER A 43 24.69 22.12 -9.39
C SER A 43 25.65 20.95 -9.10
N LEU A 44 25.13 19.83 -8.62
CA LEU A 44 25.87 18.58 -8.48
C LEU A 44 25.16 17.45 -9.24
N THR A 45 25.96 16.66 -9.93
CA THR A 45 25.72 15.48 -10.76
C THR A 45 24.90 14.36 -10.05
N PRO A 46 24.19 13.45 -10.80
CA PRO A 46 23.25 12.52 -10.23
C PRO A 46 23.92 11.30 -9.59
N ALA A 47 24.20 11.44 -8.31
CA ALA A 47 24.47 10.32 -7.41
C ALA A 47 23.75 10.65 -6.11
N LEU A 48 22.72 9.87 -5.75
CA LEU A 48 21.97 9.94 -4.49
C LEU A 48 21.77 11.38 -3.99
N SER A 49 20.75 12.07 -4.41
CA SER A 49 20.48 13.41 -3.90
C SER A 49 20.00 13.34 -2.45
N LEU A 50 20.95 13.33 -1.54
CA LEU A 50 20.72 13.59 -0.12
C LEU A 50 20.35 15.07 -0.02
N THR A 51 19.06 15.38 0.05
CA THR A 51 18.62 16.74 0.34
C THR A 51 18.79 17.00 1.84
N ILE A 52 19.94 17.51 2.23
CA ILE A 52 20.23 17.91 3.61
C ILE A 52 19.71 19.32 3.83
N PHE A 53 18.63 19.46 4.59
CA PHE A 53 18.17 20.74 5.10
C PHE A 53 18.82 21.01 6.47
N GLN A 54 19.82 21.88 6.54
CA GLN A 54 20.31 22.41 7.81
C GLN A 54 19.52 23.67 8.17
N ALA A 55 18.78 23.62 9.28
CA ALA A 55 18.17 24.79 9.88
C ALA A 55 18.99 25.28 11.07
N MET A 56 19.04 26.62 11.23
CA MET A 56 20.00 27.35 12.08
C MET A 56 19.53 27.55 13.52
N ASN A 57 19.04 26.53 14.22
CA ASN A 57 18.84 26.61 15.68
C ASN A 57 19.34 25.34 16.36
N ALA A 58 19.94 25.46 17.53
CA ALA A 58 20.54 24.37 18.31
C ALA A 58 19.55 23.21 18.68
N TYR A 59 18.26 23.39 18.42
CA TYR A 59 17.20 22.40 18.65
C TYR A 59 16.66 21.77 17.37
N ILE A 60 17.20 22.13 16.20
CA ILE A 60 16.72 21.58 14.95
C ILE A 60 17.55 20.38 14.60
N GLY A 61 16.93 19.24 14.70
CA GLY A 61 17.46 18.03 14.20
C GLY A 61 17.63 18.05 12.68
N ARG A 62 18.43 17.16 12.21
CA ARG A 62 18.64 16.88 10.80
C ARG A 62 17.42 16.16 10.24
N VAL A 63 16.94 16.56 9.07
CA VAL A 63 15.93 15.83 8.31
C VAL A 63 16.61 15.15 7.12
N VAL A 64 16.41 13.84 7.00
CA VAL A 64 16.99 13.01 5.95
C VAL A 64 15.85 12.43 5.13
N ASP A 65 15.77 12.84 3.87
CA ASP A 65 14.77 12.35 2.91
C ASP A 65 15.43 11.29 2.01
N LEU A 66 15.04 10.04 2.19
CA LEU A 66 15.48 8.89 1.41
C LEU A 66 14.39 8.41 0.44
N LEU A 67 13.30 9.17 0.29
CA LEU A 67 12.26 8.87 -0.69
C LEU A 67 12.80 9.09 -2.10
N GLU A 68 12.53 8.14 -3.00
CA GLU A 68 12.89 8.27 -4.41
C GLU A 68 11.87 9.19 -5.12
N PRO A 69 12.28 10.41 -5.55
CA PRO A 69 11.36 11.36 -6.17
C PRO A 69 10.73 10.86 -7.48
N ASN A 70 11.48 10.07 -8.25
CA ASN A 70 11.03 9.52 -9.53
C ASN A 70 9.94 8.45 -9.39
N ASN A 71 9.71 7.99 -8.15
CA ASN A 71 8.61 7.09 -7.87
C ASN A 71 7.26 7.82 -7.71
N ASN A 72 7.25 9.14 -7.67
CA ASN A 72 6.03 9.93 -7.66
C ASN A 72 5.52 10.15 -9.09
N HIS A 73 4.20 10.02 -9.26
CA HIS A 73 3.51 10.31 -10.52
C HIS A 73 2.40 11.31 -10.24
N PHE A 74 2.41 12.43 -10.92
CA PHE A 74 1.42 13.49 -10.75
C PHE A 74 0.67 13.70 -12.06
N ASP A 75 -0.65 13.77 -11.98
CA ASP A 75 -1.53 13.99 -13.13
C ASP A 75 -1.83 15.49 -13.37
N ASN A 76 -1.75 16.32 -12.31
CA ASN A 76 -2.23 17.71 -12.37
C ASN A 76 -1.30 18.76 -11.75
N VAL A 77 -0.17 18.36 -11.21
CA VAL A 77 0.79 19.28 -10.57
C VAL A 77 2.23 18.83 -10.82
N SER A 78 3.18 19.75 -10.67
CA SER A 78 4.60 19.43 -10.58
C SER A 78 4.97 18.91 -9.18
N LEU A 79 6.14 18.27 -9.06
CA LEU A 79 6.67 17.82 -7.76
C LEU A 79 6.81 18.98 -6.76
N GLU A 80 7.27 20.13 -7.23
CA GLU A 80 7.46 21.30 -6.38
C GLU A 80 6.12 21.87 -5.89
N GLU A 81 5.12 21.99 -6.77
CA GLU A 81 3.78 22.39 -6.37
C GLU A 81 3.14 21.41 -5.39
N ALA A 82 3.34 20.11 -5.61
CA ALA A 82 2.85 19.09 -4.69
C ALA A 82 3.49 19.22 -3.29
N ARG A 83 4.81 19.47 -3.23
CA ARG A 83 5.52 19.76 -1.97
C ARG A 83 4.99 21.02 -1.28
N GLN A 84 4.72 22.09 -2.02
CA GLN A 84 4.14 23.32 -1.47
C GLN A 84 2.71 23.07 -0.93
N ARG A 85 1.92 22.25 -1.61
CA ARG A 85 0.59 21.84 -1.12
C ARG A 85 0.70 21.07 0.19
N VAL A 86 1.64 20.12 0.31
CA VAL A 86 1.90 19.42 1.58
C VAL A 86 2.40 20.37 2.65
N LEU A 87 3.28 21.32 2.30
CA LEU A 87 3.80 22.32 3.22
C LEU A 87 2.72 23.24 3.78
N SER A 88 1.66 23.51 3.04
CA SER A 88 0.51 24.29 3.54
C SER A 88 -0.20 23.64 4.72
N GLY A 89 -0.18 22.29 4.80
CA GLY A 89 -0.89 21.51 5.81
C GLY A 89 -2.42 21.49 5.62
N SER A 90 -2.97 22.22 4.63
CA SER A 90 -4.40 22.23 4.35
C SER A 90 -4.85 20.91 3.73
N PRO A 91 -5.82 20.19 4.35
CA PRO A 91 -6.35 18.95 3.82
C PRO A 91 -6.92 19.11 2.40
N GLU A 92 -7.62 20.21 2.14
CA GLU A 92 -8.25 20.51 0.84
C GLU A 92 -7.18 20.68 -0.25
N THR A 93 -6.10 21.37 0.08
CA THR A 93 -5.00 21.63 -0.84
C THR A 93 -4.25 20.33 -1.18
N VAL A 94 -4.00 19.49 -0.16
CA VAL A 94 -3.35 18.19 -0.37
C VAL A 94 -4.27 17.22 -1.10
N ARG A 95 -5.59 17.22 -0.81
CA ARG A 95 -6.59 16.42 -1.53
C ARG A 95 -6.63 16.73 -3.02
N ALA A 96 -6.32 17.94 -3.41
CA ALA A 96 -6.28 18.37 -4.81
C ALA A 96 -5.03 17.86 -5.58
N ILE A 97 -4.11 17.14 -4.95
CA ILE A 97 -3.03 16.45 -5.64
C ILE A 97 -3.59 15.17 -6.25
N GLU A 98 -3.60 15.09 -7.58
CA GLU A 98 -3.94 13.87 -8.31
C GLU A 98 -2.65 13.13 -8.65
N GLY A 99 -2.61 11.84 -8.30
CA GLY A 99 -1.42 11.03 -8.60
C GLY A 99 -1.10 10.01 -7.52
N SER A 100 0.09 9.46 -7.62
CA SER A 100 0.73 8.51 -6.72
C SER A 100 1.94 9.20 -6.10
N PHE A 101 1.93 9.43 -4.78
CA PHE A 101 2.97 10.25 -4.16
C PHE A 101 3.29 9.86 -2.71
N ALA A 102 4.53 10.11 -2.33
CA ALA A 102 5.01 10.16 -0.96
C ALA A 102 5.92 11.40 -0.83
N LEU A 103 5.50 12.39 -0.04
CA LEU A 103 6.11 13.71 0.00
C LEU A 103 6.46 14.13 1.42
N LEU A 104 7.66 14.67 1.55
CA LEU A 104 8.18 15.35 2.72
C LEU A 104 8.32 16.83 2.40
N ALA A 105 7.88 17.71 3.29
CA ALA A 105 8.07 19.13 3.21
C ALA A 105 8.42 19.71 4.59
N CYS A 106 9.33 20.67 4.63
CA CYS A 106 9.86 21.24 5.87
C CYS A 106 9.81 22.76 5.84
N GLN A 107 9.42 23.35 6.97
CA GLN A 107 9.49 24.80 7.19
C GLN A 107 9.93 25.09 8.63
N GLY A 108 11.15 25.59 8.79
CA GLY A 108 11.74 25.77 10.12
C GLY A 108 11.82 24.42 10.86
N GLN A 109 11.23 24.36 12.04
CA GLN A 109 11.16 23.14 12.88
C GLN A 109 10.01 22.21 12.52
N MET A 110 9.12 22.65 11.66
CA MET A 110 7.94 21.88 11.31
C MET A 110 8.21 21.01 10.08
N VAL A 111 7.88 19.75 10.20
CA VAL A 111 7.94 18.77 9.11
C VAL A 111 6.53 18.28 8.83
N ARG A 112 6.14 18.27 7.56
CA ARG A 112 4.89 17.70 7.08
C ARG A 112 5.15 16.59 6.09
N MET A 113 4.42 15.50 6.25
CA MET A 113 4.50 14.31 5.44
C MET A 113 3.10 13.93 4.96
N ALA A 114 2.99 13.56 3.69
CA ALA A 114 1.73 13.08 3.14
C ALA A 114 1.99 12.04 2.04
N ARG A 115 1.10 11.05 1.92
CA ARG A 115 1.19 10.04 0.87
C ARG A 115 -0.18 9.61 0.35
N SER A 116 -0.20 9.18 -0.90
CA SER A 116 -1.29 8.37 -1.47
C SER A 116 -1.27 6.95 -0.89
N MET A 117 -2.30 6.17 -1.17
CA MET A 117 -2.42 4.83 -0.62
C MET A 117 -1.39 3.85 -1.15
N ASP A 118 -1.08 3.96 -2.41
CA ASP A 118 -0.18 3.08 -3.16
C ASP A 118 1.31 3.41 -2.97
N ARG A 119 1.63 4.44 -2.16
CA ARG A 119 3.02 4.82 -1.87
C ARG A 119 3.34 4.61 -0.40
N PRO A 120 4.34 3.78 -0.07
CA PRO A 120 4.81 3.67 1.30
C PRO A 120 5.57 4.92 1.73
N MET A 121 5.52 5.21 3.00
CA MET A 121 6.31 6.26 3.63
C MET A 121 6.46 5.95 5.10
N ARG A 122 7.68 5.76 5.54
CA ARG A 122 8.01 5.44 6.93
C ARG A 122 8.99 6.47 7.47
N TYR A 123 9.02 6.64 8.77
CA TYR A 123 9.99 7.50 9.41
C TYR A 123 10.50 6.90 10.71
N PHE A 124 11.68 7.36 11.09
CA PHE A 124 12.37 7.04 12.33
C PHE A 124 12.96 8.31 12.92
N LEU A 125 12.92 8.43 14.26
CA LEU A 125 13.57 9.54 14.98
C LEU A 125 14.77 8.98 15.74
N ALA A 126 15.96 9.32 15.28
CA ALA A 126 17.21 9.00 15.96
C ALA A 126 17.59 10.13 16.92
N LYS A 127 18.19 9.78 18.07
CA LYS A 127 18.71 10.73 19.05
C LYS A 127 20.19 10.96 18.78
N ARG A 128 20.58 12.23 18.75
CA ARG A 128 21.98 12.67 18.61
C ARG A 128 22.27 13.76 19.63
N GLU A 129 23.54 13.98 19.90
CA GLU A 129 23.98 15.05 20.83
C GLU A 129 23.61 16.44 20.31
N ASP A 130 23.63 16.62 18.98
CA ASP A 130 23.30 17.86 18.28
C ASP A 130 21.81 18.04 17.97
N GLY A 131 20.95 17.18 18.51
CA GLY A 131 19.50 17.22 18.34
C GLY A 131 18.93 15.98 17.59
N PRO A 132 17.59 15.84 17.54
CA PRO A 132 16.95 14.71 16.90
C PRO A 132 17.16 14.72 15.39
N THR A 133 17.34 13.54 14.80
CA THR A 133 17.37 13.35 13.35
C THR A 133 16.15 12.59 12.92
N LEU A 134 15.34 13.19 12.05
CA LEU A 134 14.23 12.53 11.38
C LEU A 134 14.72 11.91 10.07
N ILE A 135 14.56 10.62 9.93
CA ILE A 135 14.86 9.88 8.69
C ILE A 135 13.53 9.42 8.11
N VAL A 136 13.30 9.69 6.82
CA VAL A 136 12.11 9.31 6.09
C VAL A 136 12.51 8.47 4.89
N ALA A 137 11.85 7.32 4.70
CA ALA A 137 12.09 6.42 3.58
C ALA A 137 10.79 5.69 3.20
N ASP A 138 10.78 5.08 2.03
CA ASP A 138 9.72 4.16 1.62
C ASP A 138 9.88 2.76 2.24
N ARG A 139 11.10 2.40 2.68
CA ARG A 139 11.45 1.07 3.20
C ARG A 139 12.13 1.13 4.57
N ILE A 140 11.92 0.08 5.37
CA ILE A 140 12.55 -0.09 6.69
C ILE A 140 14.06 -0.36 6.53
N ASP A 141 14.44 -1.18 5.56
CA ASP A 141 15.85 -1.50 5.28
C ASP A 141 16.66 -0.25 4.91
N SER A 142 16.06 0.69 4.20
CA SER A 142 16.71 1.97 3.86
C SER A 142 16.94 2.84 5.10
N LEU A 143 15.99 2.86 6.04
CA LEU A 143 16.16 3.53 7.34
C LEU A 143 17.33 2.90 8.12
N TYR A 144 17.35 1.56 8.20
CA TYR A 144 18.41 0.85 8.91
C TYR A 144 19.78 1.04 8.28
N ALA A 145 19.87 0.95 6.96
CA ALA A 145 21.11 1.14 6.23
C ALA A 145 21.70 2.55 6.47
N TRP A 146 20.85 3.59 6.46
CA TRP A 146 21.29 4.94 6.78
C TRP A 146 21.77 5.06 8.24
N LEU A 147 21.00 4.54 9.20
CA LEU A 147 21.40 4.56 10.62
C LEU A 147 22.73 3.86 10.85
N LYS A 148 22.96 2.73 10.19
CA LYS A 148 24.22 2.00 10.25
C LYS A 148 25.38 2.82 9.67
N SER A 149 25.16 3.54 8.57
CA SER A 149 26.20 4.39 7.99
C SER A 149 26.60 5.59 8.88
N GLU A 150 25.71 6.00 9.80
CA GLU A 150 25.95 7.07 10.77
C GLU A 150 26.40 6.54 12.16
N GLY A 151 26.58 5.22 12.34
CA GLY A 151 26.92 4.60 13.62
C GLY A 151 25.81 4.67 14.67
N LEU A 152 24.55 4.72 14.22
CA LEU A 152 23.34 4.84 15.06
C LEU A 152 22.49 3.57 15.07
N GLU A 153 23.00 2.47 14.52
CA GLU A 153 22.29 1.18 14.43
C GLU A 153 21.83 0.65 15.78
N GLY A 154 22.58 0.94 16.86
CA GLY A 154 22.22 0.54 18.23
C GLY A 154 20.92 1.18 18.75
N GLN A 155 20.39 2.21 18.09
CA GLN A 155 19.09 2.81 18.40
C GLN A 155 17.95 2.18 17.63
N PHE A 156 18.25 1.38 16.59
CA PHE A 156 17.25 0.88 15.68
C PHE A 156 16.60 -0.40 16.21
N HIS A 157 15.29 -0.42 16.12
CA HIS A 157 14.49 -1.64 16.12
C HIS A 157 13.32 -1.41 15.16
N PRO A 158 12.95 -2.39 14.31
CA PRO A 158 11.88 -2.20 13.33
C PRO A 158 10.56 -1.71 13.93
N SER A 159 10.24 -2.12 15.18
CA SER A 159 9.01 -1.66 15.87
C SER A 159 9.00 -0.18 16.24
N TYR A 160 10.14 0.52 16.16
CA TYR A 160 10.21 1.95 16.40
C TYR A 160 10.02 2.77 15.11
N THR A 161 10.00 2.12 13.96
CA THR A 161 9.62 2.80 12.72
C THR A 161 8.13 3.15 12.78
N ARG A 162 7.79 4.31 12.27
CA ARG A 162 6.40 4.78 12.19
C ARG A 162 6.01 4.93 10.72
N MET A 163 4.79 4.52 10.40
CA MET A 163 4.24 4.74 9.08
C MET A 163 3.46 6.04 9.04
N VAL A 164 3.64 6.79 7.96
CA VAL A 164 2.74 7.88 7.58
C VAL A 164 1.45 7.23 7.09
N PRO A 165 0.30 7.41 7.75
CA PRO A 165 -0.94 6.81 7.29
C PRO A 165 -1.35 7.40 5.94
N ALA A 166 -1.88 6.56 5.05
CA ALA A 166 -2.35 7.01 3.75
C ALA A 166 -3.48 8.05 3.89
N HIS A 167 -3.53 9.00 2.98
CA HIS A 167 -4.53 10.05 2.96
C HIS A 167 -4.58 10.95 4.21
N HIS A 168 -3.43 11.07 4.90
CA HIS A 168 -3.26 12.02 5.99
C HIS A 168 -2.05 12.92 5.75
N VAL A 169 -2.17 14.15 6.21
CA VAL A 169 -1.01 14.99 6.51
C VAL A 169 -0.57 14.66 7.93
N VAL A 170 0.68 14.27 8.07
CA VAL A 170 1.33 14.08 9.38
C VAL A 170 2.23 15.26 9.63
N GLU A 171 1.98 15.96 10.73
CA GLU A 171 2.79 17.10 11.14
C GLU A 171 3.61 16.73 12.38
N LEU A 172 4.90 17.05 12.33
CA LEU A 172 5.87 16.88 13.41
C LEU A 172 6.60 18.20 13.67
N HIS A 173 6.71 18.57 14.95
CA HIS A 173 7.58 19.66 15.37
C HIS A 173 8.86 19.09 15.97
N LEU A 174 9.99 19.31 15.33
CA LEU A 174 11.28 18.81 15.81
C LEU A 174 11.84 19.74 16.90
N ILE A 175 11.30 19.61 18.09
CA ILE A 175 11.63 20.48 19.24
C ILE A 175 12.55 19.83 20.28
N GLY A 176 13.04 18.63 20.00
CA GLY A 176 13.94 17.90 20.91
C GLY A 176 13.21 16.94 21.87
N CYS A 177 13.66 16.85 23.11
CA CYS A 177 13.08 15.98 24.13
C CYS A 177 11.97 16.72 24.89
N PRO A 178 10.75 16.12 25.10
CA PRO A 178 10.34 14.79 24.67
C PRO A 178 10.14 14.68 23.17
N ASP A 179 10.10 13.42 22.66
CA ASP A 179 9.79 13.17 21.25
C ASP A 179 8.43 13.80 20.88
N PRO A 180 8.34 14.53 19.78
CA PRO A 180 7.12 15.22 19.41
C PRO A 180 6.01 14.22 19.10
N ALA A 181 4.81 14.46 19.61
CA ALA A 181 3.64 13.71 19.21
C ALA A 181 3.21 14.12 17.80
N PRO A 182 3.11 13.19 16.84
CA PRO A 182 2.65 13.52 15.51
C PRO A 182 1.18 13.93 15.53
N GLN A 183 0.84 14.97 14.77
CA GLN A 183 -0.53 15.36 14.50
C GLN A 183 -0.96 14.78 13.15
N TYR A 184 -2.18 14.23 13.09
CA TYR A 184 -2.72 13.57 11.91
C TYR A 184 -3.96 14.32 11.44
N THR A 185 -3.92 14.84 10.23
CA THR A 185 -5.07 15.50 9.60
C THR A 185 -5.44 14.76 8.32
N ARG A 186 -6.64 14.19 8.27
CA ARG A 186 -7.11 13.44 7.11
C ARG A 186 -7.47 14.39 5.96
N PHE A 187 -6.97 14.13 4.76
CA PHE A 187 -7.29 14.92 3.57
C PHE A 187 -8.22 14.22 2.58
N PHE A 188 -8.57 12.94 2.81
CA PHE A 188 -9.51 12.22 1.96
C PHE A 188 -10.53 11.47 2.82
N THR A 189 -11.80 11.86 2.69
CA THR A 189 -12.93 11.23 3.38
C THR A 189 -14.07 11.07 2.38
N PRO A 190 -14.23 9.86 1.78
CA PRO A 190 -15.28 9.62 0.79
C PRO A 190 -16.68 9.67 1.42
N VAL A 191 -17.64 10.19 0.66
CA VAL A 191 -19.06 10.22 1.05
C VAL A 191 -19.66 8.82 0.91
N ARG A 192 -20.21 8.30 2.00
CA ARG A 192 -20.79 6.95 2.06
C ARG A 192 -22.22 6.89 1.61
N ASN A 193 -22.63 5.71 1.09
CA ASN A 193 -24.01 5.37 0.78
C ASN A 193 -24.71 6.46 -0.07
N ARG A 194 -24.02 7.01 -1.06
CA ARG A 194 -24.55 8.11 -1.89
C ARG A 194 -25.30 7.62 -3.13
N PHE A 195 -25.11 6.37 -3.51
CA PHE A 195 -25.80 5.77 -4.63
C PHE A 195 -27.15 5.19 -4.22
N SER A 196 -28.04 5.06 -5.19
CA SER A 196 -29.23 4.24 -5.07
C SER A 196 -28.86 2.74 -5.00
N THR A 197 -29.83 1.86 -4.90
CA THR A 197 -29.62 0.40 -4.97
C THR A 197 -29.61 -0.13 -6.40
N ASP A 198 -29.57 0.73 -7.40
CA ASP A 198 -29.48 0.35 -8.81
C ASP A 198 -28.06 -0.14 -9.14
N LEU A 199 -27.92 -1.45 -9.35
CA LEU A 199 -26.64 -2.08 -9.65
C LEU A 199 -26.07 -1.69 -11.00
N ASP A 200 -26.89 -1.25 -11.96
CA ASP A 200 -26.40 -0.76 -13.25
C ASP A 200 -25.81 0.65 -13.12
N GLU A 201 -26.41 1.50 -12.28
CA GLU A 201 -25.83 2.81 -11.92
C GLU A 201 -24.50 2.61 -11.20
N ILE A 202 -24.49 1.81 -10.15
CA ILE A 202 -23.29 1.53 -9.34
C ILE A 202 -22.17 0.92 -10.21
N GLY A 203 -22.49 -0.07 -11.03
CA GLY A 203 -21.52 -0.74 -11.90
C GLY A 203 -20.90 0.24 -12.91
N ARG A 204 -21.73 1.05 -13.57
CA ARG A 204 -21.23 2.12 -14.48
C ARG A 204 -20.32 3.10 -13.78
N ALA A 205 -20.70 3.56 -12.59
CA ALA A 205 -19.89 4.52 -11.82
C ALA A 205 -18.55 3.89 -11.39
N TYR A 206 -18.57 2.64 -10.86
CA TYR A 206 -17.38 1.98 -10.33
C TYR A 206 -16.37 1.63 -11.43
N ILE A 207 -16.82 1.01 -12.50
CA ILE A 207 -15.93 0.65 -13.62
C ILE A 207 -15.59 1.88 -14.48
N GLY A 208 -16.47 2.88 -14.53
CA GLY A 208 -16.15 4.18 -15.14
C GLY A 208 -14.99 4.87 -14.44
N ALA A 209 -15.02 4.96 -13.10
CA ALA A 209 -13.91 5.51 -12.33
C ALA A 209 -12.61 4.71 -12.49
N LEU A 210 -12.69 3.38 -12.57
CA LEU A 210 -11.55 2.52 -12.89
C LEU A 210 -10.96 2.86 -14.26
N ALA A 211 -11.80 3.00 -15.28
CA ALA A 211 -11.38 3.35 -16.63
C ALA A 211 -10.75 4.75 -16.72
N ASP A 212 -11.27 5.71 -15.95
CA ASP A 212 -10.71 7.06 -15.87
C ASP A 212 -9.29 7.05 -15.27
N GLU A 213 -9.07 6.32 -14.18
CA GLU A 213 -7.73 6.19 -13.59
C GLU A 213 -6.75 5.44 -14.50
N LEU A 214 -7.22 4.41 -15.20
CA LEU A 214 -6.43 3.72 -16.22
C LEU A 214 -6.08 4.66 -17.39
N ALA A 215 -7.00 5.50 -17.82
CA ALA A 215 -6.76 6.47 -18.89
C ALA A 215 -5.72 7.53 -18.48
N LYS A 216 -5.75 8.01 -17.23
CA LYS A 216 -4.72 8.91 -16.69
C LYS A 216 -3.35 8.23 -16.71
N TRP A 217 -3.23 7.04 -16.14
CA TRP A 217 -1.97 6.31 -16.07
C TRP A 217 -1.42 5.95 -17.45
N LEU A 218 -2.24 5.48 -18.39
CA LEU A 218 -1.82 5.11 -19.75
C LEU A 218 -1.24 6.29 -20.55
N ARG A 219 -1.62 7.54 -20.24
CA ARG A 219 -1.02 8.74 -20.85
C ARG A 219 0.42 8.97 -20.43
N HIS A 220 0.85 8.45 -19.26
CA HIS A 220 2.23 8.50 -18.80
C HIS A 220 3.09 7.35 -19.34
N VAL A 221 2.46 6.28 -19.84
CA VAL A 221 3.17 5.16 -20.45
C VAL A 221 3.57 5.52 -21.86
N PRO A 222 4.87 5.51 -22.21
CA PRO A 222 5.31 5.84 -23.56
C PRO A 222 4.61 4.98 -24.62
N GLU A 223 4.30 5.57 -25.76
CA GLU A 223 3.42 4.98 -26.77
C GLU A 223 3.93 3.64 -27.35
N ARG A 224 5.23 3.38 -27.25
CA ARG A 224 5.86 2.13 -27.75
C ARG A 224 6.05 1.07 -26.66
N GLU A 225 5.87 1.44 -25.39
CA GLU A 225 6.10 0.53 -24.27
C GLU A 225 4.95 -0.44 -24.09
N PRO A 226 5.22 -1.73 -23.90
CA PRO A 226 4.18 -2.71 -23.61
C PRO A 226 3.64 -2.59 -22.18
N VAL A 227 2.39 -3.01 -22.01
CA VAL A 227 1.67 -3.01 -20.74
C VAL A 227 1.23 -4.44 -20.40
N GLY A 228 1.51 -4.89 -19.19
CA GLY A 228 1.07 -6.19 -18.68
C GLY A 228 0.05 -6.05 -17.56
N VAL A 229 -0.82 -7.03 -17.47
CA VAL A 229 -1.73 -7.20 -16.32
C VAL A 229 -1.35 -8.49 -15.60
N CYS A 230 -1.11 -8.43 -14.30
CA CYS A 230 -1.02 -9.63 -13.44
C CYS A 230 -2.41 -10.27 -13.40
N PHE A 231 -2.59 -11.35 -14.13
CA PHE A 231 -3.91 -11.86 -14.50
C PHE A 231 -4.13 -13.28 -13.98
N SER A 232 -5.15 -13.46 -13.15
CA SER A 232 -5.57 -14.78 -12.62
C SER A 232 -6.87 -15.29 -13.26
N GLY A 233 -7.52 -14.48 -14.11
CA GLY A 233 -8.87 -14.76 -14.59
C GLY A 233 -9.96 -14.57 -13.52
N GLY A 234 -9.62 -13.99 -12.37
CA GLY A 234 -10.57 -13.58 -11.33
C GLY A 234 -11.26 -12.24 -11.67
N ILE A 235 -12.25 -11.87 -10.85
CA ILE A 235 -13.09 -10.68 -11.09
C ILE A 235 -12.24 -9.40 -11.20
N ASP A 236 -11.31 -9.17 -10.25
CA ASP A 236 -10.54 -7.92 -10.20
C ASP A 236 -9.54 -7.81 -11.34
N SER A 237 -8.70 -8.83 -11.52
CA SER A 237 -7.74 -8.85 -12.62
C SER A 237 -8.43 -8.86 -13.99
N GLY A 238 -9.60 -9.50 -14.09
CA GLY A 238 -10.46 -9.49 -15.27
C GLY A 238 -10.99 -8.10 -15.59
N ALA A 239 -11.49 -7.38 -14.58
CA ALA A 239 -11.96 -6.02 -14.75
C ALA A 239 -10.83 -5.07 -15.18
N VAL A 240 -9.65 -5.17 -14.53
CA VAL A 240 -8.48 -4.36 -14.91
C VAL A 240 -8.06 -4.65 -16.35
N PHE A 241 -8.00 -5.92 -16.75
CA PHE A 241 -7.63 -6.29 -18.13
C PHE A 241 -8.62 -5.74 -19.16
N LEU A 242 -9.93 -5.96 -18.97
CA LEU A 242 -10.96 -5.54 -19.92
C LEU A 242 -11.09 -4.02 -19.98
N ALA A 243 -11.01 -3.33 -18.85
CA ALA A 243 -11.01 -1.88 -18.82
C ALA A 243 -9.75 -1.31 -19.50
N THR A 244 -8.57 -1.89 -19.27
CA THR A 244 -7.32 -1.48 -19.94
C THR A 244 -7.42 -1.69 -21.46
N TYR A 245 -7.89 -2.86 -21.88
CA TYR A 245 -8.12 -3.18 -23.31
C TYR A 245 -9.04 -2.13 -23.96
N HIS A 246 -10.17 -1.81 -23.33
CA HIS A 246 -11.12 -0.82 -23.82
C HIS A 246 -10.52 0.59 -23.87
N VAL A 247 -9.86 1.02 -22.80
CA VAL A 247 -9.26 2.36 -22.70
C VAL A 247 -8.13 2.53 -23.72
N MET A 248 -7.27 1.52 -23.90
CA MET A 248 -6.25 1.55 -24.96
C MET A 248 -6.88 1.72 -26.34
N GLY A 249 -7.95 0.98 -26.64
CA GLY A 249 -8.68 1.15 -27.90
C GLY A 249 -9.28 2.55 -28.07
N LYS A 250 -9.86 3.11 -27.00
CA LYS A 250 -10.41 4.48 -26.99
C LYS A 250 -9.35 5.57 -27.20
N LEU A 251 -8.15 5.34 -26.66
CA LEU A 251 -7.00 6.26 -26.82
C LEU A 251 -6.27 6.06 -28.16
N GLY A 252 -6.72 5.13 -29.01
CA GLY A 252 -6.05 4.81 -30.27
C GLY A 252 -4.70 4.11 -30.11
N LEU A 253 -4.43 3.54 -28.94
CA LEU A 253 -3.19 2.83 -28.67
C LEU A 253 -3.21 1.43 -29.29
N ASN A 254 -2.04 0.95 -29.69
CA ASN A 254 -1.92 -0.38 -30.27
C ASN A 254 -2.19 -1.47 -29.23
N LEU A 255 -3.27 -2.21 -29.40
CA LEU A 255 -3.69 -3.28 -28.49
C LEU A 255 -2.70 -4.45 -28.41
N SER A 256 -1.85 -4.66 -29.42
CA SER A 256 -0.82 -5.71 -29.37
C SER A 256 0.23 -5.50 -28.27
N ARG A 257 0.28 -4.32 -27.70
CA ARG A 257 1.13 -3.98 -26.54
C ARG A 257 0.62 -4.56 -25.21
N LEU A 258 -0.66 -4.97 -25.14
CA LEU A 258 -1.27 -5.52 -23.93
C LEU A 258 -0.98 -7.01 -23.80
N LYS A 259 -0.63 -7.47 -22.59
CA LYS A 259 -0.54 -8.89 -22.22
C LYS A 259 -1.19 -9.17 -20.88
N ALA A 260 -1.79 -10.34 -20.75
CA ALA A 260 -2.33 -10.91 -19.54
C ALA A 260 -1.33 -11.96 -19.01
N PHE A 261 -0.49 -11.61 -18.05
CA PHE A 261 0.51 -12.50 -17.48
C PHE A 261 -0.10 -13.35 -16.38
N THR A 262 -0.06 -14.67 -16.55
CA THR A 262 -0.60 -15.63 -15.58
C THR A 262 0.50 -16.56 -15.09
N LEU A 263 0.71 -16.62 -13.77
CA LEU A 263 1.65 -17.54 -13.16
C LEU A 263 1.12 -18.98 -13.21
N SER A 264 1.99 -19.92 -13.57
CA SER A 264 1.75 -21.36 -13.52
C SER A 264 2.86 -22.04 -12.71
N LEU A 265 2.50 -22.62 -11.58
CA LEU A 265 3.38 -23.44 -10.74
C LEU A 265 2.93 -24.91 -10.81
N GLY A 266 3.00 -25.50 -11.99
CA GLY A 266 2.49 -26.85 -12.26
C GLY A 266 1.00 -26.91 -12.54
N ASP A 267 0.23 -27.78 -11.82
CA ASP A 267 -1.16 -28.09 -12.12
C ASP A 267 -2.19 -27.12 -11.50
N GLY A 268 -1.82 -25.89 -11.21
CA GLY A 268 -2.74 -24.89 -10.63
C GLY A 268 -3.92 -24.57 -11.55
N PRO A 269 -5.12 -24.29 -11.00
CA PRO A 269 -6.31 -24.03 -11.81
C PRO A 269 -6.34 -22.63 -12.46
N ASP A 270 -5.51 -21.69 -12.02
CA ASP A 270 -5.55 -20.28 -12.49
C ASP A 270 -5.23 -20.16 -13.98
N LEU A 271 -4.27 -20.89 -14.49
CA LEU A 271 -3.97 -20.86 -15.92
C LEU A 271 -5.16 -21.33 -16.78
N ARG A 272 -5.89 -22.36 -16.33
CA ARG A 272 -7.09 -22.81 -17.03
C ARG A 272 -8.20 -21.79 -16.95
N GLN A 273 -8.41 -21.19 -15.78
CA GLN A 273 -9.40 -20.14 -15.57
C GLN A 273 -9.08 -18.89 -16.41
N ALA A 274 -7.83 -18.46 -16.42
CA ALA A 274 -7.34 -17.33 -17.22
C ALA A 274 -7.57 -17.57 -18.71
N ARG A 275 -7.24 -18.78 -19.19
CA ARG A 275 -7.48 -19.17 -20.58
C ARG A 275 -8.98 -19.19 -20.89
N GLU A 276 -9.79 -19.85 -20.09
CA GLU A 276 -11.24 -19.91 -20.28
C GLU A 276 -11.88 -18.51 -20.27
N PHE A 277 -11.42 -17.62 -19.36
CA PHE A 277 -11.87 -16.23 -19.30
C PHE A 277 -11.66 -15.52 -20.64
N LEU A 278 -10.43 -15.55 -21.15
CA LEU A 278 -10.06 -14.83 -22.37
C LEU A 278 -10.63 -15.48 -23.63
N ASP A 279 -10.67 -16.80 -23.70
CA ASP A 279 -11.23 -17.55 -24.86
C ASP A 279 -12.73 -17.29 -25.04
N ARG A 280 -13.50 -17.24 -23.93
CA ARG A 280 -14.94 -16.88 -23.99
C ARG A 280 -15.19 -15.49 -24.59
N LEU A 281 -14.20 -14.60 -24.53
CA LEU A 281 -14.28 -13.23 -25.06
C LEU A 281 -13.57 -13.06 -26.40
N GLY A 282 -13.00 -14.13 -26.97
CA GLY A 282 -12.19 -14.06 -28.18
C GLY A 282 -10.85 -13.33 -28.00
N LEU A 283 -10.36 -13.22 -26.76
CA LEU A 283 -9.15 -12.49 -26.39
C LEU A 283 -7.99 -13.40 -25.99
N GLY A 284 -8.06 -14.70 -26.28
CA GLY A 284 -7.04 -15.69 -25.91
C GLY A 284 -5.62 -15.36 -26.36
N LEU A 285 -5.45 -14.60 -27.44
CA LEU A 285 -4.14 -14.17 -27.95
C LEU A 285 -3.36 -13.26 -26.98
N PHE A 286 -4.03 -12.63 -26.02
CA PHE A 286 -3.38 -11.78 -25.03
C PHE A 286 -2.81 -12.55 -23.85
N LEU A 287 -3.21 -13.82 -23.66
CA LEU A 287 -2.72 -14.65 -22.57
C LEU A 287 -1.24 -14.96 -22.73
N GLU A 288 -0.48 -14.67 -21.69
CA GLU A 288 0.94 -14.98 -21.61
C GLU A 288 1.23 -15.80 -20.35
N PRO A 289 1.26 -17.13 -20.44
CA PRO A 289 1.61 -17.97 -19.30
C PRO A 289 3.08 -17.80 -18.93
N ILE A 290 3.32 -17.62 -17.65
CA ILE A 290 4.66 -17.60 -17.05
C ILE A 290 4.81 -18.84 -16.19
N GLU A 291 5.58 -19.77 -16.67
CA GLU A 291 5.88 -21.01 -15.96
C GLU A 291 7.01 -20.77 -14.96
N ALA A 292 6.84 -21.28 -13.74
CA ALA A 292 7.85 -21.27 -12.71
C ALA A 292 7.78 -22.58 -11.91
N GLU A 293 8.87 -22.92 -11.26
CA GLU A 293 8.93 -24.08 -10.36
C GLU A 293 8.52 -23.68 -8.94
N LEU A 294 7.86 -24.58 -8.24
CA LEU A 294 7.47 -24.37 -6.84
C LEU A 294 8.70 -24.11 -5.93
N SER A 295 9.84 -24.76 -6.26
CA SER A 295 11.12 -24.55 -5.60
C SER A 295 11.68 -23.14 -5.71
N SER A 296 11.15 -22.32 -6.62
CA SER A 296 11.53 -20.91 -6.79
C SER A 296 10.89 -19.97 -5.76
N LEU A 297 9.95 -20.46 -4.96
CA LEU A 297 9.32 -19.68 -3.89
C LEU A 297 10.26 -19.65 -2.67
N ASP A 298 10.65 -18.45 -2.27
CA ASP A 298 11.53 -18.21 -1.13
C ASP A 298 10.84 -17.27 -0.12
N ALA A 299 10.52 -17.83 1.06
CA ALA A 299 9.85 -17.08 2.12
C ALA A 299 10.74 -16.00 2.72
N VAL A 300 12.05 -16.24 2.85
CA VAL A 300 13.02 -15.30 3.43
C VAL A 300 13.21 -14.12 2.49
N GLU A 301 13.42 -14.40 1.18
CA GLU A 301 13.45 -13.34 0.15
C GLU A 301 12.15 -12.52 0.18
N THR A 302 11.01 -13.21 0.27
CA THR A 302 9.71 -12.55 0.27
C THR A 302 9.54 -11.63 1.47
N VAL A 303 9.83 -12.12 2.69
CA VAL A 303 9.79 -11.30 3.92
C VAL A 303 10.65 -10.05 3.77
N ARG A 304 11.85 -10.18 3.20
CA ARG A 304 12.76 -9.06 2.96
C ARG A 304 12.20 -8.06 1.96
N VAL A 305 11.59 -8.53 0.89
CA VAL A 305 11.06 -7.67 -0.17
C VAL A 305 9.82 -6.91 0.30
N VAL A 306 8.88 -7.60 0.96
CA VAL A 306 7.62 -6.96 1.37
C VAL A 306 7.67 -6.32 2.76
N GLU A 307 8.74 -6.57 3.51
CA GLU A 307 8.90 -6.09 4.90
C GLU A 307 7.70 -6.44 5.78
N ASP A 308 7.16 -7.62 5.58
CA ASP A 308 6.04 -8.18 6.32
C ASP A 308 6.32 -9.66 6.67
N TYR A 309 5.72 -10.13 7.74
CA TYR A 309 5.84 -11.51 8.20
C TYR A 309 4.48 -12.19 8.40
N LYS A 310 3.38 -11.59 7.94
CA LYS A 310 2.08 -12.26 7.97
C LYS A 310 2.05 -13.36 6.90
N PRO A 311 1.76 -14.62 7.27
CA PRO A 311 1.83 -15.74 6.34
C PRO A 311 1.06 -15.50 5.05
N LEU A 312 -0.17 -14.99 5.17
CA LEU A 312 -1.04 -14.74 4.00
C LEU A 312 -0.43 -13.71 3.02
N ASP A 313 0.21 -12.66 3.54
CA ASP A 313 0.80 -11.62 2.70
C ASP A 313 2.15 -12.10 2.11
N VAL A 314 2.93 -12.89 2.86
CA VAL A 314 4.15 -13.53 2.37
C VAL A 314 3.83 -14.57 1.28
N GLU A 315 2.85 -15.46 1.49
CA GLU A 315 2.41 -16.42 0.48
C GLU A 315 1.99 -15.73 -0.83
N ALA A 316 1.12 -14.70 -0.74
CA ALA A 316 0.64 -14.01 -1.93
C ALA A 316 1.78 -13.26 -2.66
N ALA A 317 2.66 -12.60 -1.91
CA ALA A 317 3.78 -11.87 -2.49
C ALA A 317 4.83 -12.79 -3.12
N SER A 318 5.06 -13.99 -2.58
CA SER A 318 5.98 -14.97 -3.17
C SER A 318 5.53 -15.41 -4.58
N MET A 319 4.20 -15.52 -4.80
CA MET A 319 3.64 -15.78 -6.13
C MET A 319 3.94 -14.63 -7.09
N VAL A 320 3.80 -13.38 -6.64
CA VAL A 320 4.09 -12.21 -7.47
C VAL A 320 5.59 -12.09 -7.76
N LEU A 321 6.45 -12.41 -6.79
CA LEU A 321 7.90 -12.48 -7.02
C LEU A 321 8.26 -13.52 -8.09
N ALA A 322 7.68 -14.72 -8.02
CA ALA A 322 7.89 -15.75 -9.03
C ALA A 322 7.39 -15.31 -10.42
N LEU A 323 6.20 -14.69 -10.48
CA LEU A 323 5.66 -14.10 -11.71
C LEU A 323 6.60 -13.03 -12.26
N GLY A 324 7.01 -12.07 -11.44
CA GLY A 324 7.90 -10.98 -11.83
C GLY A 324 9.26 -11.48 -12.33
N ARG A 325 9.84 -12.47 -11.64
CA ARG A 325 11.09 -13.13 -12.05
C ARG A 325 10.95 -13.77 -13.43
N GLY A 326 9.87 -14.50 -13.66
CA GLY A 326 9.59 -15.15 -14.94
C GLY A 326 9.33 -14.15 -16.09
N ILE A 327 8.57 -13.08 -15.80
CA ILE A 327 8.38 -11.99 -16.80
C ILE A 327 9.74 -11.37 -17.13
N ARG A 328 10.56 -11.05 -16.14
CA ARG A 328 11.88 -10.43 -16.35
C ARG A 328 12.82 -11.32 -17.16
N ALA A 329 12.83 -12.62 -16.90
CA ALA A 329 13.62 -13.58 -17.64
C ALA A 329 13.20 -13.66 -19.11
N ARG A 330 11.89 -13.65 -19.38
CA ARG A 330 11.34 -13.78 -20.75
C ARG A 330 11.32 -12.46 -21.52
N TYR A 331 11.10 -11.34 -20.82
CA TYR A 331 10.97 -10.00 -21.35
C TYR A 331 11.88 -9.03 -20.57
N PRO A 332 13.19 -9.02 -20.82
CA PRO A 332 14.15 -8.23 -20.01
C PRO A 332 13.88 -6.72 -19.98
N GLN A 333 13.24 -6.18 -21.03
CA GLN A 333 12.94 -4.75 -21.14
C GLN A 333 11.53 -4.36 -20.70
N TRP A 334 10.69 -5.33 -20.29
CA TRP A 334 9.32 -5.02 -19.87
C TRP A 334 9.32 -4.12 -18.63
N LYS A 335 8.49 -3.08 -18.63
CA LYS A 335 8.52 -2.09 -17.57
C LYS A 335 7.18 -1.96 -16.81
N TYR A 336 6.07 -1.93 -17.52
CA TYR A 336 4.78 -1.51 -16.94
C TYR A 336 3.88 -2.71 -16.63
N LEU A 337 3.44 -2.80 -15.37
CA LEU A 337 2.53 -3.86 -14.89
C LEU A 337 1.35 -3.25 -14.14
N LEU A 338 0.17 -3.82 -14.39
CA LEU A 338 -1.08 -3.53 -13.71
C LEU A 338 -1.48 -4.74 -12.85
N ASP A 339 -2.19 -4.49 -11.77
CA ASP A 339 -2.76 -5.54 -10.93
C ASP A 339 -4.20 -5.23 -10.50
N GLY A 340 -4.87 -6.24 -9.91
CA GLY A 340 -6.24 -6.15 -9.41
C GLY A 340 -6.35 -5.91 -7.92
N ASP A 341 -5.25 -5.58 -7.24
CA ASP A 341 -5.25 -5.37 -5.80
C ASP A 341 -6.08 -4.13 -5.41
N GLY A 342 -6.80 -4.24 -4.31
CA GLY A 342 -7.75 -3.22 -3.84
C GLY A 342 -9.22 -3.50 -4.21
N GLY A 343 -9.48 -4.37 -5.19
CA GLY A 343 -10.86 -4.69 -5.59
C GLY A 343 -11.67 -5.40 -4.50
N ASP A 344 -11.04 -6.31 -3.76
CA ASP A 344 -11.66 -6.98 -2.59
C ASP A 344 -11.97 -5.99 -1.47
N GLU A 345 -11.05 -5.06 -1.21
CA GLU A 345 -11.20 -4.02 -0.22
C GLU A 345 -12.36 -3.08 -0.57
N ASN A 346 -12.43 -2.64 -1.80
CA ASN A 346 -13.47 -1.72 -2.28
C ASN A 346 -14.87 -2.34 -2.19
N LEU A 347 -15.01 -3.57 -2.64
CA LEU A 347 -16.31 -4.25 -2.67
C LEU A 347 -16.55 -5.18 -1.47
N LYS A 348 -15.67 -5.08 -0.45
CA LYS A 348 -15.82 -5.74 0.86
C LYS A 348 -15.93 -7.26 0.77
N ASP A 349 -15.29 -7.84 -0.25
CA ASP A 349 -15.32 -9.26 -0.55
C ASP A 349 -14.26 -10.04 0.25
N TYR A 350 -14.50 -10.15 1.55
CA TYR A 350 -13.63 -10.86 2.49
C TYR A 350 -14.20 -12.21 2.91
N PRO A 351 -13.36 -13.24 3.10
CA PRO A 351 -13.80 -14.55 3.57
C PRO A 351 -14.15 -14.51 5.06
N ILE A 352 -15.37 -14.06 5.36
CA ILE A 352 -15.86 -13.83 6.73
C ILE A 352 -15.87 -15.14 7.53
N GLU A 353 -16.27 -16.25 6.90
CA GLU A 353 -16.37 -17.57 7.54
C GLU A 353 -15.01 -18.15 7.95
N GLU A 354 -13.95 -17.74 7.28
CA GLU A 354 -12.59 -18.24 7.54
C GLU A 354 -11.84 -17.41 8.59
N ASN A 355 -12.41 -16.29 9.03
CA ASN A 355 -11.78 -15.40 10.00
C ASN A 355 -12.73 -15.13 11.17
N PRO A 356 -12.48 -15.73 12.36
CA PRO A 356 -13.35 -15.60 13.52
C PRO A 356 -13.48 -14.17 14.07
N GLU A 357 -12.54 -13.27 13.71
CA GLU A 357 -12.61 -11.86 14.11
C GLU A 357 -13.55 -11.03 13.24
N LEU A 358 -14.02 -11.60 12.10
CA LEU A 358 -14.87 -10.90 11.15
C LEU A 358 -16.33 -11.24 11.34
N THR A 359 -17.14 -10.23 11.20
CA THR A 359 -18.59 -10.34 11.01
C THR A 359 -18.98 -9.51 9.79
N ILE A 360 -20.12 -9.86 9.17
CA ILE A 360 -20.62 -9.03 8.06
C ILE A 360 -20.81 -7.57 8.49
N ARG A 361 -21.24 -7.35 9.73
CA ARG A 361 -21.39 -5.99 10.28
C ARG A 361 -20.05 -5.25 10.36
N SER A 362 -18.98 -5.93 10.82
CA SER A 362 -17.65 -5.31 10.88
C SER A 362 -17.08 -5.02 9.51
N VAL A 363 -17.34 -5.89 8.51
CA VAL A 363 -16.88 -5.70 7.14
C VAL A 363 -17.65 -4.58 6.43
N VAL A 364 -18.99 -4.61 6.47
CA VAL A 364 -19.83 -3.63 5.75
C VAL A 364 -19.72 -2.23 6.33
N ASN A 365 -19.60 -2.13 7.67
CA ASN A 365 -19.49 -0.83 8.35
C ASN A 365 -18.05 -0.35 8.55
N ASN A 366 -17.05 -1.16 8.21
CA ASN A 366 -15.67 -0.70 8.34
C ASN A 366 -15.39 0.42 7.35
N LEU A 367 -15.10 1.58 7.90
CA LEU A 367 -14.65 2.72 7.14
C LEU A 367 -13.24 2.45 6.62
N MET A 368 -13.11 2.55 5.29
CA MET A 368 -11.77 2.54 4.71
C MET A 368 -10.99 1.24 4.97
N LEU A 369 -11.69 0.12 4.79
CA LEU A 369 -11.15 -1.23 4.92
C LEU A 369 -9.88 -1.43 4.08
N TYR A 370 -9.83 -0.81 2.92
CA TYR A 370 -8.72 -0.80 1.98
C TYR A 370 -7.46 -0.14 2.55
N GLN A 371 -7.59 0.84 3.44
CA GLN A 371 -6.51 1.73 3.81
C GLN A 371 -5.57 1.14 4.88
N GLU A 372 -6.12 0.48 5.86
CA GLU A 372 -5.38 0.13 7.09
C GLU A 372 -5.59 -1.33 7.48
N GLY A 373 -6.20 -2.10 6.62
CA GLY A 373 -6.59 -3.47 6.94
C GLY A 373 -7.64 -3.49 8.07
N TRP A 374 -7.53 -4.45 8.96
CA TRP A 374 -8.48 -4.66 10.04
C TRP A 374 -8.28 -3.69 11.20
N GLY A 375 -9.34 -3.05 11.65
CA GLY A 375 -9.35 -2.34 12.91
C GLY A 375 -9.00 -0.86 12.88
N VAL A 376 -9.59 -0.13 12.00
CA VAL A 376 -9.37 1.27 11.64
C VAL A 376 -9.72 2.31 12.73
N GLY A 377 -9.92 1.95 13.97
CA GLY A 377 -10.26 2.93 15.00
C GLY A 377 -9.09 3.74 15.53
N LYS A 378 -7.86 3.27 15.40
CA LYS A 378 -6.64 3.93 15.89
C LYS A 378 -5.46 3.54 15.00
N PHE A 379 -4.61 4.53 14.66
CA PHE A 379 -3.33 4.26 14.05
C PHE A 379 -2.53 3.35 14.97
N LYS A 380 -2.36 2.11 14.59
CA LYS A 380 -1.45 1.23 15.30
C LYS A 380 -0.05 1.61 14.86
N HIS A 381 0.77 2.05 15.81
CA HIS A 381 2.19 2.09 15.59
C HIS A 381 2.65 0.71 15.13
N SER A 382 3.55 0.70 14.21
CA SER A 382 4.01 -0.40 13.39
C SER A 382 4.61 -1.59 14.15
N LEU A 383 3.86 -2.19 15.02
CA LEU A 383 4.15 -3.57 15.45
C LEU A 383 3.85 -4.56 14.32
N THR A 384 3.16 -4.09 13.29
CA THR A 384 2.91 -4.85 12.09
C THR A 384 3.38 -4.00 10.92
N TYR A 385 4.27 -4.49 10.15
CA TYR A 385 4.92 -3.82 9.02
C TYR A 385 3.95 -3.57 7.89
N SER A 386 2.92 -4.40 7.77
CA SER A 386 1.74 -4.14 6.96
C SER A 386 0.76 -3.16 7.63
N GLY A 387 1.03 -2.72 8.86
CA GLY A 387 0.17 -1.79 9.59
C GLY A 387 0.04 -0.47 8.86
N GLY A 388 -1.08 -0.25 8.15
CA GLY A 388 -1.35 0.95 7.40
C GLY A 388 -0.77 0.99 5.98
N LEU A 389 -0.13 -0.07 5.50
CA LEU A 389 0.08 -0.28 4.07
C LEU A 389 -1.18 -0.90 3.46
N SER A 390 -1.53 -0.45 2.25
CA SER A 390 -2.51 -1.18 1.47
C SER A 390 -1.98 -2.60 1.21
N ARG A 391 -2.86 -3.58 1.13
CA ARG A 391 -2.46 -4.95 0.76
C ARG A 391 -1.80 -5.03 -0.61
N SER A 392 -2.17 -4.13 -1.52
CA SER A 392 -1.55 -3.94 -2.81
C SER A 392 -0.05 -3.70 -2.69
N TYR A 393 0.38 -2.83 -1.78
CA TYR A 393 1.81 -2.61 -1.59
C TYR A 393 2.54 -3.87 -1.13
N THR A 394 2.01 -4.57 -0.11
CA THR A 394 2.67 -5.76 0.42
C THR A 394 2.72 -6.89 -0.58
N ARG A 395 1.67 -7.10 -1.36
CA ARG A 395 1.55 -8.30 -2.20
C ARG A 395 2.12 -8.11 -3.60
N THR A 396 1.74 -7.05 -4.27
CA THR A 396 2.08 -6.87 -5.68
C THR A 396 3.09 -5.76 -5.88
N TYR A 397 2.87 -4.58 -5.32
CA TYR A 397 3.72 -3.42 -5.59
C TYR A 397 5.19 -3.65 -5.19
N ALA A 398 5.47 -4.11 -3.96
CA ALA A 398 6.84 -4.33 -3.50
C ALA A 398 7.54 -5.43 -4.31
N ALA A 399 6.81 -6.52 -4.62
CA ALA A 399 7.34 -7.64 -5.39
C ALA A 399 7.65 -7.26 -6.85
N THR A 400 6.79 -6.47 -7.50
CA THR A 400 7.03 -5.99 -8.86
C THR A 400 8.17 -4.98 -8.92
N ARG A 401 8.22 -4.05 -7.94
CA ARG A 401 9.33 -3.08 -7.83
C ARG A 401 10.68 -3.75 -7.63
N HIS A 402 10.75 -4.83 -6.84
CA HIS A 402 11.97 -5.60 -6.64
C HIS A 402 12.58 -6.09 -7.97
N HIS A 403 11.75 -6.45 -8.93
CA HIS A 403 12.17 -6.83 -10.28
C HIS A 403 12.28 -5.66 -11.26
N GLY A 404 12.20 -4.41 -10.80
CA GLY A 404 12.36 -3.21 -11.61
C GLY A 404 11.17 -2.90 -12.51
N PHE A 405 9.96 -3.37 -12.17
CA PHE A 405 8.73 -2.97 -12.85
C PHE A 405 8.15 -1.70 -12.25
N ASP A 406 7.44 -0.97 -13.07
CA ASP A 406 6.59 0.15 -12.70
C ASP A 406 5.15 -0.39 -12.55
N GLY A 407 4.74 -0.63 -11.29
CA GLY A 407 3.47 -1.24 -10.96
C GLY A 407 2.37 -0.20 -10.73
N PHE A 408 1.14 -0.54 -11.13
CA PHE A 408 -0.03 0.30 -10.91
C PHE A 408 -1.24 -0.52 -10.49
N SER A 409 -1.80 -0.17 -9.32
CA SER A 409 -3.01 -0.78 -8.75
C SER A 409 -4.19 0.21 -8.86
N PRO A 410 -4.96 0.18 -9.95
CA PRO A 410 -5.97 1.21 -10.24
C PRO A 410 -7.11 1.25 -9.22
N PHE A 411 -7.44 0.14 -8.57
CA PHE A 411 -8.46 0.10 -7.52
C PHE A 411 -8.06 0.86 -6.24
N THR A 412 -6.79 1.17 -6.06
CA THR A 412 -6.31 1.93 -4.89
C THR A 412 -6.40 3.46 -5.08
N ARG A 413 -6.89 3.90 -6.23
CA ARG A 413 -6.98 5.32 -6.57
C ARG A 413 -8.18 5.99 -5.87
N PRO A 414 -8.02 7.23 -5.40
CA PRO A 414 -9.08 7.95 -4.68
C PRO A 414 -10.40 8.01 -5.43
N GLY A 415 -10.38 8.21 -6.74
CA GLY A 415 -11.59 8.26 -7.57
C GLY A 415 -12.39 6.97 -7.53
N VAL A 416 -11.73 5.81 -7.57
CA VAL A 416 -12.39 4.50 -7.49
C VAL A 416 -12.90 4.21 -6.08
N ILE A 417 -12.08 4.51 -5.06
CA ILE A 417 -12.45 4.33 -3.65
C ILE A 417 -13.67 5.19 -3.29
N GLU A 418 -13.74 6.42 -3.79
CA GLU A 418 -14.86 7.31 -3.54
C GLU A 418 -16.20 6.76 -4.08
N VAL A 419 -16.15 6.09 -5.22
CA VAL A 419 -17.33 5.38 -5.76
C VAL A 419 -17.65 4.16 -4.90
N ALA A 420 -16.65 3.35 -4.57
CA ALA A 420 -16.83 2.14 -3.75
C ALA A 420 -17.45 2.44 -2.37
N GLU A 421 -16.95 3.45 -1.67
CA GLU A 421 -17.51 3.86 -0.37
C GLU A 421 -18.90 4.50 -0.50
N GLY A 422 -19.26 5.00 -1.69
CA GLY A 422 -20.60 5.48 -2.01
C GLY A 422 -21.67 4.40 -2.14
N ILE A 423 -21.30 3.11 -2.20
CA ILE A 423 -22.22 1.98 -2.37
C ILE A 423 -22.99 1.71 -1.07
N PRO A 424 -24.34 1.59 -1.10
CA PRO A 424 -25.15 1.29 0.08
C PRO A 424 -25.15 -0.20 0.43
N PHE A 425 -23.99 -0.73 0.87
CA PHE A 425 -23.82 -2.17 1.13
C PHE A 425 -24.86 -2.77 2.08
N THR A 426 -25.24 -2.05 3.12
CA THR A 426 -26.23 -2.52 4.09
C THR A 426 -27.58 -2.78 3.44
N GLU A 427 -28.03 -1.87 2.58
CA GLU A 427 -29.32 -1.98 1.89
C GLU A 427 -29.28 -3.10 0.84
N LEU A 428 -28.21 -3.14 0.03
CA LEU A 428 -28.04 -4.13 -1.02
C LEU A 428 -27.94 -5.56 -0.49
N THR A 429 -27.25 -5.75 0.63
CA THR A 429 -26.98 -7.10 1.16
C THR A 429 -28.01 -7.55 2.21
N GLY A 430 -28.68 -6.62 2.89
CA GLY A 430 -29.51 -6.92 4.06
C GLY A 430 -28.73 -7.70 5.14
N MET A 431 -27.43 -7.46 5.25
CA MET A 431 -26.50 -8.15 6.15
C MET A 431 -26.41 -9.67 5.89
N SER A 432 -26.59 -10.10 4.64
CA SER A 432 -26.41 -11.48 4.21
C SER A 432 -25.03 -11.67 3.58
N VAL A 433 -24.23 -12.57 4.14
CA VAL A 433 -22.89 -12.91 3.63
C VAL A 433 -22.93 -13.42 2.18
N PRO A 434 -23.82 -14.36 1.80
CA PRO A 434 -23.92 -14.81 0.41
C PRO A 434 -24.26 -13.66 -0.57
N LYS A 435 -25.13 -12.71 -0.15
CA LYS A 435 -25.45 -11.55 -0.98
C LYS A 435 -24.25 -10.61 -1.12
N LEU A 436 -23.45 -10.46 -0.06
CA LEU A 436 -22.23 -9.64 -0.11
C LEU A 436 -21.22 -10.22 -1.13
N TYR A 437 -21.02 -11.53 -1.13
CA TYR A 437 -20.13 -12.17 -2.09
C TYR A 437 -20.64 -12.11 -3.54
N ALA A 438 -21.94 -12.27 -3.74
CA ALA A 438 -22.53 -12.13 -5.06
C ALA A 438 -22.45 -10.69 -5.60
N LEU A 439 -22.56 -9.70 -4.71
CA LEU A 439 -22.61 -8.29 -5.08
C LEU A 439 -21.40 -7.83 -5.88
N LYS A 440 -20.20 -8.30 -5.54
CA LYS A 440 -18.97 -7.95 -6.25
C LYS A 440 -19.05 -8.37 -7.72
N GLY A 441 -19.43 -9.63 -7.98
CA GLY A 441 -19.60 -10.15 -9.33
C GLY A 441 -20.62 -9.36 -10.13
N GLU A 442 -21.76 -9.04 -9.52
CA GLU A 442 -22.85 -8.28 -10.14
C GLU A 442 -22.40 -6.85 -10.52
N VAL A 443 -21.83 -6.11 -9.57
CA VAL A 443 -21.39 -4.71 -9.79
C VAL A 443 -20.32 -4.66 -10.89
N VAL A 444 -19.31 -5.52 -10.82
CA VAL A 444 -18.19 -5.49 -11.75
C VAL A 444 -18.64 -5.94 -13.15
N ALA A 445 -19.39 -7.03 -13.26
CA ALA A 445 -19.85 -7.54 -14.56
C ALA A 445 -20.76 -6.52 -15.27
N ARG A 446 -21.70 -5.89 -14.57
CA ARG A 446 -22.59 -4.85 -15.13
C ARG A 446 -21.80 -3.63 -15.58
N GLY A 447 -20.83 -3.19 -14.78
CA GLY A 447 -19.97 -2.09 -15.12
C GLY A 447 -19.10 -2.37 -16.36
N ILE A 448 -18.48 -3.53 -16.44
CA ILE A 448 -17.71 -3.96 -17.62
C ILE A 448 -18.61 -4.05 -18.86
N LYS A 449 -19.83 -4.62 -18.73
CA LYS A 449 -20.79 -4.67 -19.83
C LYS A 449 -21.16 -3.28 -20.34
N ALA A 450 -21.42 -2.35 -19.42
CA ALA A 450 -21.73 -0.97 -19.76
C ALA A 450 -20.57 -0.25 -20.44
N LEU A 451 -19.32 -0.48 -19.97
CA LEU A 451 -18.13 0.17 -20.51
C LEU A 451 -17.73 -0.40 -21.88
N THR A 452 -17.70 -1.72 -22.01
CA THR A 452 -17.05 -2.44 -23.12
C THR A 452 -18.03 -3.11 -24.09
N GLY A 453 -19.26 -3.35 -23.66
CA GLY A 453 -20.24 -4.19 -24.36
C GLY A 453 -20.01 -5.69 -24.18
N LEU A 454 -18.94 -6.13 -23.51
CA LEU A 454 -18.57 -7.53 -23.32
C LEU A 454 -19.25 -8.11 -22.06
N ASP A 455 -19.65 -9.36 -22.16
CA ASP A 455 -20.16 -10.14 -21.01
C ASP A 455 -18.98 -10.81 -20.30
N MET A 456 -18.50 -10.16 -19.25
CA MET A 456 -17.35 -10.62 -18.48
C MET A 456 -17.66 -11.96 -17.79
N PRO A 457 -16.84 -13.01 -17.97
CA PRO A 457 -16.97 -14.24 -17.20
C PRO A 457 -16.73 -14.01 -15.70
N VAL A 458 -17.62 -14.54 -14.85
CA VAL A 458 -17.47 -14.49 -13.40
C VAL A 458 -17.32 -15.93 -12.90
N PHE A 459 -16.19 -16.21 -12.27
CA PHE A 459 -15.90 -17.53 -11.68
C PHE A 459 -15.99 -17.48 -10.16
N PRO A 460 -16.25 -18.61 -9.49
CA PRO A 460 -16.20 -18.70 -8.04
C PRO A 460 -14.86 -18.20 -7.49
N LYS A 461 -14.91 -17.43 -6.41
CA LYS A 461 -13.71 -16.85 -5.80
C LYS A 461 -12.75 -17.95 -5.33
N ARG A 462 -11.47 -17.76 -5.66
CA ARG A 462 -10.33 -18.49 -5.10
C ARG A 462 -9.29 -17.51 -4.63
N ARG A 463 -8.53 -17.90 -3.62
CA ARG A 463 -7.35 -17.13 -3.23
C ARG A 463 -6.28 -17.31 -4.30
N PHE A 464 -5.59 -16.23 -4.66
CA PHE A 464 -4.54 -16.22 -5.69
C PHE A 464 -3.47 -17.30 -5.46
N GLN A 465 -2.95 -17.42 -4.25
CA GLN A 465 -1.94 -18.43 -3.91
C GLN A 465 -2.46 -19.87 -4.04
N HIS A 466 -3.76 -20.10 -3.94
CA HIS A 466 -4.38 -21.41 -4.10
C HIS A 466 -4.79 -21.69 -5.56
N GLY A 467 -4.68 -20.70 -6.41
CA GLY A 467 -4.96 -20.80 -7.84
C GLY A 467 -3.72 -21.15 -8.66
N ALA A 468 -2.56 -20.63 -8.30
CA ALA A 468 -1.30 -20.88 -8.99
C ALA A 468 -0.75 -22.29 -8.75
N THR A 469 -1.03 -22.92 -7.59
CA THR A 469 -0.59 -24.28 -7.23
C THR A 469 -1.57 -24.96 -6.28
N ARG A 470 -1.36 -26.26 -5.98
CA ARG A 470 -2.13 -26.98 -4.97
C ARG A 470 -1.75 -26.55 -3.56
N VAL A 471 -2.74 -26.34 -2.69
CA VAL A 471 -2.55 -25.84 -1.31
C VAL A 471 -1.56 -26.70 -0.50
N GLU A 472 -1.65 -28.02 -0.63
CA GLU A 472 -0.78 -28.96 0.08
C GLU A 472 0.69 -28.84 -0.35
N GLN A 473 0.92 -28.53 -1.62
CA GLN A 473 2.28 -28.31 -2.15
C GLN A 473 2.85 -26.98 -1.66
N LEU A 474 2.05 -25.92 -1.66
CA LEU A 474 2.42 -24.62 -1.14
C LEU A 474 2.80 -24.69 0.35
N ARG A 475 1.97 -25.32 1.18
CA ARG A 475 2.23 -25.49 2.62
C ARG A 475 3.50 -26.26 2.95
N ARG A 476 3.97 -27.11 2.05
CA ARG A 476 5.26 -27.81 2.23
C ARG A 476 6.45 -26.91 1.93
N GLN A 477 6.27 -25.93 1.05
CA GLN A 477 7.32 -25.02 0.60
C GLN A 477 7.40 -23.75 1.45
N MET A 478 6.26 -23.28 1.97
CA MET A 478 6.17 -22.01 2.69
C MET A 478 5.85 -22.23 4.16
N PRO A 479 6.58 -21.59 5.09
CA PRO A 479 6.23 -21.58 6.51
C PRO A 479 4.84 -20.99 6.73
N ASP A 480 4.00 -21.67 7.51
CA ASP A 480 2.65 -21.21 7.86
C ASP A 480 2.60 -20.52 9.23
N ARG A 481 3.73 -20.45 9.93
CA ARG A 481 3.86 -19.88 11.28
C ARG A 481 4.39 -18.46 11.24
N GLU A 482 3.55 -17.52 11.64
CA GLU A 482 3.94 -16.10 11.75
C GLU A 482 5.21 -15.90 12.60
N ALA A 483 5.39 -16.69 13.66
CA ALA A 483 6.56 -16.59 14.52
C ALA A 483 7.88 -16.89 13.79
N GLU A 484 7.89 -17.85 12.87
CA GLU A 484 9.06 -18.18 12.07
C GLU A 484 9.40 -17.05 11.12
N LEU A 485 8.43 -16.58 10.35
CA LEU A 485 8.59 -15.44 9.43
C LEU A 485 9.01 -14.16 10.16
N ARG A 486 8.47 -13.93 11.37
CA ARG A 486 8.87 -12.81 12.22
C ARG A 486 10.31 -12.90 12.67
N ASN A 487 10.79 -14.08 13.02
CA ASN A 487 12.19 -14.28 13.40
C ASN A 487 13.12 -13.97 12.23
N GLU A 488 12.79 -14.43 11.01
CA GLU A 488 13.53 -14.09 9.80
C GLU A 488 13.54 -12.58 9.55
N PHE A 489 12.37 -11.91 9.72
CA PHE A 489 12.28 -10.46 9.58
C PHE A 489 13.18 -9.73 10.59
N LEU A 490 13.16 -10.11 11.87
CA LEU A 490 13.95 -9.45 12.90
C LEU A 490 15.46 -9.70 12.73
N ALA A 491 15.84 -10.88 12.24
CA ALA A 491 17.25 -11.23 11.96
C ALA A 491 17.88 -10.34 10.89
N MET A 492 17.09 -9.67 10.04
CA MET A 492 17.61 -8.72 9.04
C MET A 492 18.18 -7.43 9.67
N TYR A 493 17.82 -7.15 10.92
CA TYR A 493 18.15 -5.90 11.63
C TYR A 493 18.91 -6.13 12.94
N SER A 494 19.47 -7.31 13.14
CA SER A 494 20.28 -7.68 14.32
C SER A 494 21.76 -7.60 14.05
#